data_a4f184f480f3f0b8030ecfeb5efc9774
#
_entry.id   a4f184f480f3f0b8030ecfeb5efc9774
#
_cell.length_a   1.000
_cell.length_b   1.000
_cell.length_c   1.000
_cell.angle_alpha   90.00
_cell.angle_beta   90.00
_cell.angle_gamma   90.00
#
_symmetry.space_group_name_H-M   'P 1'
#
loop_
_entity.id
_entity.type
_entity.pdbx_description
1 polymer ?
#
loop_
_entity_poly.entity_id
_entity_poly.type
_entity_poly.pdbx_seq_one_letter_code
_entity_poly.pdbx_strand_id
1 'polypeptide(L)'
;MKNLVLALCLLLVSISTQAQSKVGTIDADYILGLMPEMAEVNKGLETYNSELQKELDSTITRYETLIKEYQESAETLTEEEKKAKEGDIISLENDIKGFRQKAGVMLQMRRNELTQPLYEKINAAMLEIVNAEGYTQIIHSGSNALAFSIQDADITLKVLDKLGIKPEPAAQVGGNQ
;
A
#
# COMPACT_ATOMS: atom_id res chain seq x y z
N MET A 1 42.98 -13.43 -49.04
CA MET A 1 42.03 -12.35 -48.67
C MET A 1 40.60 -12.82 -48.44
N LYS A 2 40.00 -13.71 -49.31
CA LYS A 2 38.66 -14.24 -49.10
C LYS A 2 38.46 -14.99 -47.76
N ASN A 3 39.43 -15.82 -47.37
CA ASN A 3 39.35 -16.58 -46.13
C ASN A 3 39.51 -15.72 -44.85
N LEU A 4 40.23 -14.61 -44.95
CA LEU A 4 40.37 -13.65 -43.83
C LEU A 4 39.10 -12.86 -43.60
N VAL A 5 38.40 -12.46 -44.66
CA VAL A 5 37.11 -11.77 -44.59
C VAL A 5 36.02 -12.71 -44.03
N LEU A 6 36.04 -13.99 -44.43
CA LEU A 6 35.12 -15.00 -43.94
C LEU A 6 35.32 -15.26 -42.43
N ALA A 7 36.58 -15.32 -41.99
CA ALA A 7 36.90 -15.46 -40.55
C ALA A 7 36.50 -14.24 -39.73
N LEU A 8 36.66 -13.03 -40.28
CA LEU A 8 36.25 -11.77 -39.62
C LEU A 8 34.72 -11.67 -39.51
N CYS A 9 33.97 -12.08 -40.56
CA CYS A 9 32.50 -12.14 -40.53
C CYS A 9 31.98 -13.15 -39.51
N LEU A 10 32.62 -14.33 -39.38
CA LEU A 10 32.28 -15.34 -38.37
C LEU A 10 32.54 -14.85 -36.95
N LEU A 11 33.58 -14.06 -36.72
CA LEU A 11 33.89 -13.47 -35.42
C LEU A 11 32.87 -12.37 -35.02
N LEU A 12 32.35 -11.60 -35.99
CA LEU A 12 31.33 -10.55 -35.73
C LEU A 12 29.95 -11.14 -35.40
N VAL A 13 29.59 -12.31 -35.89
CA VAL A 13 28.31 -13.00 -35.58
C VAL A 13 28.28 -13.53 -34.15
N SER A 14 29.45 -13.83 -33.56
CA SER A 14 29.56 -14.37 -32.21
C SER A 14 29.28 -13.33 -31.09
N ILE A 15 29.23 -12.04 -31.41
CA ILE A 15 29.07 -10.97 -30.42
C ILE A 15 27.58 -10.61 -30.20
N SER A 16 26.66 -11.12 -31.03
CA SER A 16 25.26 -10.70 -31.03
C SER A 16 24.35 -11.49 -30.06
N THR A 17 24.87 -12.36 -29.19
CA THR A 17 24.03 -13.36 -28.50
C THR A 17 23.73 -13.09 -27.04
N GLN A 18 23.89 -11.87 -26.53
CA GLN A 18 23.68 -11.62 -25.08
C GLN A 18 22.73 -10.47 -24.75
N ALA A 19 21.67 -10.29 -25.53
CA ALA A 19 20.57 -9.41 -25.12
C ALA A 19 19.33 -10.23 -24.69
N GLN A 20 19.51 -11.33 -23.96
CA GLN A 20 18.36 -12.01 -23.35
C GLN A 20 17.95 -11.21 -22.11
N SER A 21 16.81 -10.56 -22.21
CA SER A 21 16.17 -9.90 -21.07
C SER A 21 15.83 -10.95 -20.02
N LYS A 22 16.49 -10.89 -18.87
CA LYS A 22 16.15 -11.74 -17.71
C LYS A 22 15.05 -11.06 -16.92
N VAL A 23 13.84 -11.59 -17.00
CA VAL A 23 12.66 -11.10 -16.29
C VAL A 23 12.40 -11.97 -15.07
N GLY A 24 12.22 -11.33 -13.92
CA GLY A 24 11.80 -11.99 -12.68
C GLY A 24 10.46 -11.49 -12.19
N THR A 25 9.93 -12.14 -11.17
CA THR A 25 8.71 -11.72 -10.46
C THR A 25 8.95 -11.61 -8.96
N ILE A 26 8.17 -10.78 -8.27
CA ILE A 26 8.22 -10.61 -6.82
C ILE A 26 6.81 -10.39 -6.27
N ASP A 27 6.49 -10.97 -5.14
CA ASP A 27 5.32 -10.63 -4.33
C ASP A 27 5.75 -9.77 -3.14
N ALA A 28 5.81 -8.46 -3.37
CA ALA A 28 6.21 -7.51 -2.35
C ALA A 28 5.16 -7.38 -1.22
N ASP A 29 3.87 -7.59 -1.51
CA ASP A 29 2.80 -7.54 -0.51
C ASP A 29 2.86 -8.75 0.42
N TYR A 30 3.18 -9.93 -0.12
CA TYR A 30 3.44 -11.12 0.69
C TYR A 30 4.65 -10.91 1.62
N ILE A 31 5.76 -10.37 1.09
CA ILE A 31 6.94 -10.04 1.89
C ILE A 31 6.57 -9.06 3.00
N LEU A 32 5.89 -7.96 2.64
CA LEU A 32 5.43 -6.94 3.60
C LEU A 32 4.64 -7.56 4.74
N GLY A 33 3.69 -8.46 4.40
CA GLY A 33 2.84 -9.14 5.39
C GLY A 33 3.61 -10.00 6.39
N LEU A 34 4.81 -10.49 6.01
CA LEU A 34 5.67 -11.29 6.87
C LEU A 34 6.71 -10.45 7.66
N MET A 35 6.85 -9.18 7.38
CA MET A 35 7.78 -8.30 8.10
C MET A 35 7.33 -8.11 9.56
N PRO A 36 8.23 -8.32 10.54
CA PRO A 36 7.88 -8.14 11.96
C PRO A 36 7.46 -6.71 12.29
N GLU A 37 7.95 -5.71 11.54
CA GLU A 37 7.60 -4.30 11.68
C GLU A 37 6.12 -4.01 11.37
N MET A 38 5.42 -4.92 10.69
CA MET A 38 3.96 -4.79 10.45
C MET A 38 3.16 -4.74 11.76
N ALA A 39 3.68 -5.29 12.86
CA ALA A 39 3.06 -5.15 14.17
C ALA A 39 2.97 -3.67 14.61
N GLU A 40 4.01 -2.88 14.37
CA GLU A 40 4.02 -1.45 14.67
C GLU A 40 3.13 -0.65 13.70
N VAL A 41 3.12 -1.03 12.42
CA VAL A 41 2.21 -0.44 11.44
C VAL A 41 0.75 -0.62 11.89
N ASN A 42 0.37 -1.84 12.27
CA ASN A 42 -0.99 -2.15 12.72
C ASN A 42 -1.35 -1.37 14.00
N LYS A 43 -0.44 -1.29 14.96
CA LYS A 43 -0.62 -0.47 16.17
C LYS A 43 -0.78 1.02 15.86
N GLY A 44 0.03 1.53 14.93
CA GLY A 44 -0.08 2.93 14.46
C GLY A 44 -1.41 3.22 13.78
N LEU A 45 -1.92 2.28 12.99
CA LEU A 45 -3.25 2.38 12.36
C LEU A 45 -4.38 2.32 13.38
N GLU A 46 -4.29 1.44 14.38
CA GLU A 46 -5.27 1.36 15.46
C GLU A 46 -5.32 2.66 16.27
N THR A 47 -4.17 3.21 16.61
CA THR A 47 -4.08 4.51 17.30
C THR A 47 -4.72 5.61 16.46
N TYR A 48 -4.38 5.72 15.19
CA TYR A 48 -4.93 6.71 14.30
C TYR A 48 -6.44 6.56 14.10
N ASN A 49 -6.93 5.33 13.97
CA ASN A 49 -8.38 5.06 13.91
C ASN A 49 -9.11 5.52 15.19
N SER A 50 -8.49 5.29 16.37
CA SER A 50 -9.03 5.77 17.64
C SER A 50 -9.06 7.30 17.72
N GLU A 51 -8.06 7.99 17.17
CA GLU A 51 -8.02 9.46 17.09
C GLU A 51 -9.14 9.98 16.18
N LEU A 52 -9.32 9.40 15.00
CA LEU A 52 -10.40 9.76 14.09
C LEU A 52 -11.78 9.54 14.72
N GLN A 53 -11.96 8.44 15.46
CA GLN A 53 -13.21 8.18 16.17
C GLN A 53 -13.49 9.23 17.24
N LYS A 54 -12.50 9.63 18.03
CA LYS A 54 -12.63 10.68 19.05
C LYS A 54 -12.97 12.04 18.44
N GLU A 55 -12.37 12.36 17.29
CA GLU A 55 -12.67 13.60 16.56
C GLU A 55 -14.12 13.63 16.07
N LEU A 56 -14.58 12.50 15.51
CA LEU A 56 -15.97 12.34 15.08
C LEU A 56 -16.94 12.46 16.27
N ASP A 57 -16.67 11.77 17.38
CA ASP A 57 -17.50 11.78 18.58
C ASP A 57 -17.57 13.19 19.17
N SER A 58 -16.46 13.92 19.18
CA SER A 58 -16.43 15.32 19.60
C SER A 58 -17.32 16.21 18.72
N THR A 59 -17.28 16.00 17.41
CA THR A 59 -18.12 16.78 16.47
C THR A 59 -19.59 16.44 16.64
N ILE A 60 -19.93 15.16 16.84
CA ILE A 60 -21.30 14.71 17.14
C ILE A 60 -21.81 15.33 18.45
N THR A 61 -20.99 15.31 19.50
CA THR A 61 -21.36 15.92 20.79
C THR A 61 -21.66 17.43 20.67
N ARG A 62 -20.84 18.13 19.86
CA ARG A 62 -21.11 19.57 19.59
C ARG A 62 -22.41 19.76 18.82
N TYR A 63 -22.67 18.91 17.84
CA TYR A 63 -23.92 18.95 17.08
C TYR A 63 -25.15 18.71 17.97
N GLU A 64 -25.11 17.66 18.79
CA GLU A 64 -26.18 17.35 19.75
C GLU A 64 -26.43 18.48 20.76
N THR A 65 -25.34 19.06 21.28
CA THR A 65 -25.41 20.20 22.22
C THR A 65 -26.07 21.40 21.55
N LEU A 66 -25.68 21.73 20.32
CA LEU A 66 -26.22 22.88 19.60
C LEU A 66 -27.70 22.69 19.26
N ILE A 67 -28.13 21.48 18.89
CA ILE A 67 -29.55 21.15 18.68
C ILE A 67 -30.34 21.36 19.97
N LYS A 68 -29.84 20.85 21.10
CA LYS A 68 -30.50 21.00 22.39
C LYS A 68 -30.63 22.46 22.79
N GLU A 69 -29.55 23.24 22.69
CA GLU A 69 -29.58 24.67 22.94
C GLU A 69 -30.59 25.43 22.05
N TYR A 70 -30.64 25.04 20.76
CA TYR A 70 -31.59 25.62 19.82
C TYR A 70 -33.03 25.32 20.22
N GLN A 71 -33.35 24.08 20.59
CA GLN A 71 -34.68 23.67 21.03
C GLN A 71 -35.12 24.39 22.33
N GLU A 72 -34.21 24.50 23.30
CA GLU A 72 -34.48 25.16 24.58
C GLU A 72 -34.69 26.69 24.45
N SER A 73 -34.04 27.33 23.49
CA SER A 73 -34.08 28.77 23.29
C SER A 73 -34.98 29.25 22.15
N ALA A 74 -35.59 28.34 21.39
CA ALA A 74 -36.31 28.63 20.14
C ALA A 74 -37.41 29.68 20.27
N GLU A 75 -38.09 29.75 21.43
CA GLU A 75 -39.18 30.73 21.70
C GLU A 75 -38.66 32.14 22.00
N THR A 76 -37.38 32.25 22.44
CA THR A 76 -36.79 33.52 22.90
C THR A 76 -35.84 34.14 21.87
N LEU A 77 -35.41 33.39 20.86
CA LEU A 77 -34.50 33.84 19.82
C LEU A 77 -35.22 34.73 18.79
N THR A 78 -34.49 35.73 18.31
CA THR A 78 -34.87 36.49 17.11
C THR A 78 -34.76 35.63 15.87
N GLU A 79 -35.43 36.00 14.77
CA GLU A 79 -35.37 35.29 13.48
C GLU A 79 -33.94 35.22 12.90
N GLU A 80 -33.13 36.27 13.14
CA GLU A 80 -31.73 36.30 12.71
C GLU A 80 -30.88 35.29 13.50
N GLU A 81 -31.07 35.19 14.82
CA GLU A 81 -30.37 34.24 15.70
C GLU A 81 -30.78 32.77 15.38
N LYS A 82 -32.08 32.54 15.11
CA LYS A 82 -32.56 31.23 14.68
C LYS A 82 -31.84 30.78 13.39
N LYS A 83 -31.83 31.66 12.38
CA LYS A 83 -31.20 31.38 11.11
C LYS A 83 -29.70 31.13 11.23
N ALA A 84 -29.01 31.86 12.12
CA ALA A 84 -27.59 31.63 12.40
C ALA A 84 -27.35 30.23 13.03
N LYS A 85 -28.10 29.87 14.07
CA LYS A 85 -28.00 28.56 14.74
C LYS A 85 -28.36 27.40 13.79
N GLU A 86 -29.38 27.55 12.95
CA GLU A 86 -29.74 26.56 11.93
C GLU A 86 -28.61 26.38 10.91
N GLY A 87 -27.95 27.47 10.50
CA GLY A 87 -26.77 27.41 9.64
C GLY A 87 -25.62 26.63 10.27
N ASP A 88 -25.35 26.86 11.56
CA ASP A 88 -24.30 26.14 12.30
C ASP A 88 -24.63 24.63 12.47
N ILE A 89 -25.90 24.30 12.72
CA ILE A 89 -26.39 22.92 12.82
C ILE A 89 -26.18 22.21 11.49
N ILE A 90 -26.58 22.83 10.36
CA ILE A 90 -26.40 22.27 9.02
C ILE A 90 -24.91 22.10 8.69
N SER A 91 -24.07 23.06 9.11
CA SER A 91 -22.61 22.97 8.92
C SER A 91 -22.03 21.75 9.63
N LEU A 92 -22.35 21.57 10.92
CA LEU A 92 -21.89 20.42 11.70
C LEU A 92 -22.41 19.08 11.14
N GLU A 93 -23.63 19.03 10.64
CA GLU A 93 -24.17 17.85 9.98
C GLU A 93 -23.38 17.49 8.72
N ASN A 94 -23.04 18.49 7.92
CA ASN A 94 -22.21 18.29 6.72
C ASN A 94 -20.78 17.89 7.08
N ASP A 95 -20.21 18.44 8.15
CA ASP A 95 -18.89 18.06 8.66
C ASP A 95 -18.87 16.58 9.08
N ILE A 96 -19.88 16.11 9.83
CA ILE A 96 -20.04 14.72 10.25
C ILE A 96 -20.12 13.80 9.02
N LYS A 97 -20.96 14.14 8.03
CA LYS A 97 -21.08 13.37 6.79
C LYS A 97 -19.77 13.32 6.01
N GLY A 98 -19.15 14.49 5.83
CA GLY A 98 -17.88 14.63 5.11
C GLY A 98 -16.74 13.88 5.80
N PHE A 99 -16.68 13.93 7.12
CA PHE A 99 -15.69 13.21 7.91
C PHE A 99 -15.81 11.68 7.72
N ARG A 100 -17.03 11.14 7.85
CA ARG A 100 -17.29 9.70 7.66
C ARG A 100 -16.88 9.22 6.27
N GLN A 101 -17.10 10.02 5.23
CA GLN A 101 -16.69 9.69 3.87
C GLN A 101 -15.17 9.71 3.70
N LYS A 102 -14.48 10.63 4.37
CA LYS A 102 -13.02 10.82 4.27
C LYS A 102 -12.23 9.86 5.16
N ALA A 103 -12.80 9.40 6.27
CA ALA A 103 -12.09 8.59 7.27
C ALA A 103 -11.42 7.34 6.67
N GLY A 104 -12.10 6.65 5.75
CA GLY A 104 -11.51 5.50 5.05
C GLY A 104 -10.29 5.87 4.19
N VAL A 105 -10.35 7.01 3.50
CA VAL A 105 -9.24 7.53 2.70
C VAL A 105 -8.06 7.92 3.60
N MET A 106 -8.34 8.58 4.73
CA MET A 106 -7.33 9.00 5.70
C MET A 106 -6.60 7.80 6.30
N LEU A 107 -7.33 6.73 6.65
CA LEU A 107 -6.73 5.46 7.11
C LEU A 107 -5.86 4.80 6.03
N GLN A 108 -6.30 4.81 4.77
CA GLN A 108 -5.50 4.27 3.67
C GLN A 108 -4.22 5.09 3.44
N MET A 109 -4.31 6.42 3.49
CA MET A 109 -3.14 7.30 3.39
C MET A 109 -2.16 7.02 4.54
N ARG A 110 -2.66 6.91 5.77
CA ARG A 110 -1.85 6.59 6.94
C ARG A 110 -1.16 5.23 6.82
N ARG A 111 -1.87 4.23 6.31
CA ARG A 111 -1.28 2.92 6.01
C ARG A 111 -0.12 3.03 5.03
N ASN A 112 -0.31 3.76 3.93
CA ASN A 112 0.73 3.95 2.92
C ASN A 112 1.98 4.64 3.51
N GLU A 113 1.78 5.69 4.33
CA GLU A 113 2.87 6.37 5.03
C GLU A 113 3.66 5.42 5.95
N LEU A 114 2.96 4.62 6.74
CA LEU A 114 3.58 3.69 7.68
C LEU A 114 4.26 2.50 6.98
N THR A 115 3.76 2.08 5.83
CA THR A 115 4.34 0.95 5.07
C THR A 115 5.43 1.37 4.10
N GLN A 116 5.51 2.65 3.71
CA GLN A 116 6.52 3.14 2.77
C GLN A 116 7.95 2.75 3.15
N PRO A 117 8.44 2.96 4.39
CA PRO A 117 9.80 2.58 4.75
C PRO A 117 10.04 1.07 4.68
N LEU A 118 9.00 0.24 4.81
CA LEU A 118 9.10 -1.21 4.67
C LEU A 118 9.25 -1.60 3.19
N TYR A 119 8.49 -0.97 2.29
CA TYR A 119 8.69 -1.15 0.85
C TYR A 119 10.08 -0.70 0.40
N GLU A 120 10.65 0.35 1.01
CA GLU A 120 12.02 0.78 0.72
C GLU A 120 13.04 -0.30 1.12
N LYS A 121 12.86 -0.97 2.27
CA LYS A 121 13.69 -2.12 2.67
C LYS A 121 13.57 -3.29 1.70
N ILE A 122 12.33 -3.63 1.29
CA ILE A 122 12.08 -4.70 0.30
C ILE A 122 12.78 -4.35 -1.02
N ASN A 123 12.64 -3.11 -1.49
CA ASN A 123 13.26 -2.63 -2.71
C ASN A 123 14.79 -2.70 -2.65
N ALA A 124 15.41 -2.30 -1.54
CA ALA A 124 16.84 -2.40 -1.35
C ALA A 124 17.33 -3.84 -1.43
N ALA A 125 16.68 -4.78 -0.74
CA ALA A 125 17.00 -6.21 -0.79
C ALA A 125 16.80 -6.80 -2.19
N MET A 126 15.73 -6.41 -2.89
CA MET A 126 15.45 -6.80 -4.27
C MET A 126 16.55 -6.33 -5.22
N LEU A 127 16.98 -5.07 -5.11
CA LEU A 127 18.01 -4.50 -5.98
C LEU A 127 19.35 -5.22 -5.83
N GLU A 128 19.72 -5.69 -4.65
CA GLU A 128 20.93 -6.49 -4.47
C GLU A 128 20.85 -7.81 -5.26
N ILE A 129 19.71 -8.49 -5.25
CA ILE A 129 19.47 -9.72 -6.02
C ILE A 129 19.46 -9.44 -7.52
N VAL A 130 18.78 -8.36 -7.93
CA VAL A 130 18.71 -7.92 -9.33
C VAL A 130 20.11 -7.72 -9.89
N ASN A 131 20.99 -7.00 -9.15
CA ASN A 131 22.36 -6.74 -9.58
C ASN A 131 23.22 -7.99 -9.59
N ALA A 132 23.09 -8.85 -8.57
CA ALA A 132 23.89 -10.08 -8.46
C ALA A 132 23.54 -11.12 -9.51
N GLU A 133 22.27 -11.23 -9.89
CA GLU A 133 21.79 -12.25 -10.82
C GLU A 133 21.55 -11.74 -12.23
N GLY A 134 21.71 -10.44 -12.49
CA GLY A 134 21.60 -9.85 -13.83
C GLY A 134 20.16 -9.78 -14.35
N TYR A 135 19.18 -9.57 -13.48
CA TYR A 135 17.81 -9.28 -13.91
C TYR A 135 17.74 -7.91 -14.58
N THR A 136 17.00 -7.83 -15.68
CA THR A 136 16.74 -6.58 -16.40
C THR A 136 15.38 -5.97 -16.07
N GLN A 137 14.45 -6.81 -15.59
CA GLN A 137 13.11 -6.40 -15.18
C GLN A 137 12.61 -7.30 -14.04
N ILE A 138 11.88 -6.70 -13.10
CA ILE A 138 11.11 -7.43 -12.09
C ILE A 138 9.66 -6.94 -12.16
N ILE A 139 8.73 -7.90 -12.23
CA ILE A 139 7.29 -7.63 -12.30
C ILE A 139 6.65 -8.04 -10.98
N HIS A 140 5.80 -7.19 -10.43
CA HIS A 140 5.04 -7.52 -9.22
C HIS A 140 4.00 -8.60 -9.54
N SER A 141 4.05 -9.75 -8.87
CA SER A 141 3.18 -10.91 -9.15
C SER A 141 1.73 -10.67 -8.71
N GLY A 142 1.50 -9.82 -7.70
CA GLY A 142 0.16 -9.39 -7.27
C GLY A 142 -0.53 -8.42 -8.22
N SER A 143 0.13 -7.98 -9.30
CA SER A 143 -0.48 -7.12 -10.30
C SER A 143 -1.28 -7.93 -11.33
N ASN A 144 -2.43 -7.40 -11.78
CA ASN A 144 -3.21 -8.01 -12.86
C ASN A 144 -2.46 -8.06 -14.22
N ALA A 145 -1.25 -7.55 -14.29
CA ALA A 145 -0.42 -7.56 -15.48
C ALA A 145 0.32 -8.90 -15.72
N LEU A 146 0.38 -9.77 -14.69
CA LEU A 146 1.07 -11.06 -14.77
C LEU A 146 0.05 -12.20 -14.88
N ALA A 147 -0.07 -12.78 -16.07
CA ALA A 147 -0.95 -13.93 -16.31
C ALA A 147 -0.29 -15.28 -15.97
N PHE A 148 1.03 -15.36 -16.10
CA PHE A 148 1.81 -16.57 -15.85
C PHE A 148 3.27 -16.23 -15.56
N SER A 149 3.86 -16.95 -14.63
CA SER A 149 5.30 -16.96 -14.33
C SER A 149 5.74 -18.37 -13.96
N ILE A 150 6.96 -18.75 -14.36
CA ILE A 150 7.59 -19.97 -13.85
C ILE A 150 8.11 -19.70 -12.43
N GLN A 151 8.12 -20.74 -11.60
CA GLN A 151 8.56 -20.62 -10.20
C GLN A 151 10.01 -20.14 -10.07
N ASP A 152 10.88 -20.56 -10.98
CA ASP A 152 12.31 -20.17 -10.99
C ASP A 152 12.53 -18.67 -11.28
N ALA A 153 11.53 -17.98 -11.85
CA ALA A 153 11.58 -16.53 -12.07
C ALA A 153 11.17 -15.73 -10.83
N ASP A 154 10.56 -16.38 -9.84
CA ASP A 154 10.10 -15.72 -8.61
C ASP A 154 11.26 -15.54 -7.62
N ILE A 155 11.56 -14.28 -7.31
CA ILE A 155 12.61 -13.92 -6.35
C ILE A 155 12.10 -13.64 -4.95
N THR A 156 10.81 -13.82 -4.69
CA THR A 156 10.16 -13.49 -3.40
C THR A 156 10.88 -14.16 -2.22
N LEU A 157 11.14 -15.46 -2.31
CA LEU A 157 11.85 -16.20 -1.25
C LEU A 157 13.31 -15.74 -1.06
N LYS A 158 13.97 -15.34 -2.13
CA LYS A 158 15.34 -14.80 -2.06
C LYS A 158 15.37 -13.46 -1.33
N VAL A 159 14.36 -12.61 -1.59
CA VAL A 159 14.22 -11.32 -0.90
C VAL A 159 13.89 -11.54 0.58
N LEU A 160 13.02 -12.48 0.92
CA LEU A 160 12.74 -12.85 2.31
C LEU A 160 14.00 -13.32 3.04
N ASP A 161 14.77 -14.22 2.42
CA ASP A 161 16.04 -14.70 2.99
C ASP A 161 17.02 -13.54 3.21
N LYS A 162 17.13 -12.63 2.23
CA LYS A 162 17.97 -11.43 2.34
C LYS A 162 17.56 -10.50 3.48
N LEU A 163 16.26 -10.39 3.75
CA LEU A 163 15.70 -9.64 4.88
C LEU A 163 15.80 -10.40 6.22
N GLY A 164 16.26 -11.66 6.21
CA GLY A 164 16.33 -12.52 7.39
C GLY A 164 14.96 -13.00 7.88
N ILE A 165 13.94 -12.97 7.01
CA ILE A 165 12.57 -13.36 7.32
C ILE A 165 12.36 -14.80 6.86
N LYS A 166 12.00 -15.69 7.79
CA LYS A 166 11.65 -17.07 7.46
C LYS A 166 10.15 -17.12 7.15
N PRO A 167 9.77 -17.54 5.93
CA PRO A 167 8.37 -17.81 5.66
C PRO A 167 7.89 -18.93 6.59
N GLU A 168 6.75 -18.75 7.25
CA GLU A 168 6.10 -19.87 7.91
C GLU A 168 5.81 -20.94 6.86
N PRO A 169 6.06 -22.23 7.17
CA PRO A 169 5.70 -23.30 6.23
C PRO A 169 4.20 -23.12 5.93
N ALA A 170 3.88 -22.92 4.66
CA ALA A 170 2.50 -22.77 4.21
C ALA A 170 1.70 -23.91 4.83
N ALA A 171 0.75 -23.59 5.70
CA ALA A 171 -0.24 -24.55 6.16
C ALA A 171 -0.83 -25.13 4.88
N GLN A 172 -0.60 -26.44 4.65
CA GLN A 172 -1.12 -27.15 3.49
C GLN A 172 -2.63 -26.88 3.48
N VAL A 173 -3.06 -25.99 2.60
CA VAL A 173 -4.48 -25.87 2.27
C VAL A 173 -4.81 -27.19 1.62
N GLY A 174 -5.33 -28.09 2.47
CA GLY A 174 -5.75 -29.43 2.07
C GLY A 174 -6.68 -29.30 0.88
N GLY A 175 -6.20 -29.73 -0.28
CA GLY A 175 -7.05 -30.01 -1.41
C GLY A 175 -8.05 -31.09 -0.99
N ASN A 176 -9.30 -30.68 -0.80
CA ASN A 176 -10.41 -31.60 -0.80
C ASN A 176 -10.76 -31.86 -2.26
N GLN A 177 -10.56 -33.10 -2.64
CA GLN A 177 -11.02 -33.73 -3.88
C GLN A 177 -12.55 -33.66 -4.01
#